data_e4e7ff15cd05f9bd47c09539fe604de1
#
_entry.id   e4e7ff15cd05f9bd47c09539fe604de1
#
_cell.length_a   1.000
_cell.length_b   1.000
_cell.length_c   1.000
_cell.angle_alpha   90.00
_cell.angle_beta   90.00
_cell.angle_gamma   90.00
#
_symmetry.space_group_name_H-M   'P 1'
#
loop_
_entity.id
_entity.type
_entity.pdbx_description
1 polymer ?
#
loop_
_entity_poly.entity_id
_entity_poly.type
_entity_poly.pdbx_seq_one_letter_code
_entity_poly.pdbx_strand_id
1 'polypeptide(L)'
;MIQTRESFQYGRFEARMKLPETPGTWPAFWLVNDDQWPDFGEIDVMEHFARETETKGEPQSMGYVETNLHSTPPKAVPALTDWGRATSTQVDVAEWHTYAVEWAEGEIRFFIDDEETATHVRPPKGDEQTWPFDDHPEVIAFDMFLGAYAGEVDSAALPQQLLVDWVRVWPLDDAAGEEAPDDTTPP
;
A
#
# COMPACT_ATOMS: atom_id res chain seq x y z
N MET A 1 -3.28 -9.38 -11.17
CA MET A 1 -3.83 -9.08 -9.84
C MET A 1 -4.44 -10.35 -9.25
N ILE A 2 -4.23 -10.57 -7.95
CA ILE A 2 -4.94 -11.56 -7.13
C ILE A 2 -5.59 -10.79 -5.99
N GLN A 3 -6.79 -11.20 -5.56
CA GLN A 3 -7.48 -10.52 -4.46
C GLN A 3 -8.26 -11.52 -3.61
N THR A 4 -8.57 -11.12 -2.36
CA THR A 4 -9.44 -11.91 -1.48
C THR A 4 -10.87 -11.97 -2.03
N ARG A 5 -11.60 -13.01 -1.64
CA ARG A 5 -13.06 -13.09 -1.91
C ARG A 5 -13.87 -12.42 -0.81
N GLU A 6 -13.29 -12.32 0.36
CA GLU A 6 -13.86 -11.69 1.54
C GLU A 6 -13.39 -10.24 1.58
N SER A 7 -14.27 -9.35 1.97
CA SER A 7 -13.97 -7.95 2.24
C SER A 7 -13.91 -7.71 3.74
N PHE A 8 -13.12 -6.75 4.14
CA PHE A 8 -12.81 -6.42 5.52
C PHE A 8 -13.08 -4.94 5.75
N GLN A 9 -13.52 -4.58 6.94
CA GLN A 9 -13.59 -3.19 7.36
C GLN A 9 -12.93 -3.10 8.74
N TYR A 10 -11.87 -2.29 8.81
CA TYR A 10 -11.00 -2.10 9.97
C TYR A 10 -10.16 -3.34 10.32
N GLY A 11 -9.08 -3.09 11.02
CA GLY A 11 -8.12 -4.11 11.45
C GLY A 11 -6.68 -3.74 11.14
N ARG A 12 -5.75 -4.64 11.50
CA ARG A 12 -4.37 -4.62 11.03
C ARG A 12 -4.23 -5.61 9.88
N PHE A 13 -3.76 -5.12 8.74
CA PHE A 13 -3.47 -5.91 7.54
C PHE A 13 -1.98 -5.89 7.32
N GLU A 14 -1.37 -7.05 7.23
CA GLU A 14 0.08 -7.17 7.16
C GLU A 14 0.48 -8.28 6.20
N ALA A 15 1.53 -8.04 5.42
CA ALA A 15 2.14 -9.02 4.54
C ALA A 15 3.66 -8.97 4.66
N ARG A 16 4.31 -10.15 4.70
CA ARG A 16 5.76 -10.25 4.60
C ARG A 16 6.14 -10.49 3.15
N MET A 17 6.90 -9.56 2.58
CA MET A 17 7.15 -9.52 1.15
C MET A 17 8.60 -9.21 0.83
N LYS A 18 9.03 -9.65 -0.36
CA LYS A 18 10.28 -9.27 -1.00
C LYS A 18 9.99 -8.81 -2.42
N LEU A 19 10.48 -7.64 -2.80
CA LEU A 19 10.08 -6.96 -4.02
C LEU A 19 11.17 -7.10 -5.10
N PRO A 20 10.80 -7.05 -6.40
CA PRO A 20 11.76 -6.98 -7.47
C PRO A 20 12.39 -5.59 -7.56
N GLU A 21 13.70 -5.54 -7.84
CA GLU A 21 14.43 -4.29 -8.10
C GLU A 21 14.50 -3.93 -9.58
N THR A 22 13.94 -4.75 -10.46
CA THR A 22 14.09 -4.60 -11.91
C THR A 22 13.33 -3.37 -12.41
N PRO A 23 14.00 -2.46 -13.14
CA PRO A 23 13.36 -1.30 -13.73
C PRO A 23 12.11 -1.64 -14.53
N GLY A 24 11.09 -0.85 -14.36
CA GLY A 24 9.79 -1.02 -15.02
C GLY A 24 8.86 -1.99 -14.30
N THR A 25 9.21 -2.53 -13.11
CA THR A 25 8.28 -3.30 -12.27
C THR A 25 7.57 -2.39 -11.26
N TRP A 26 6.30 -2.68 -11.01
CA TRP A 26 5.44 -1.96 -10.06
C TRP A 26 4.60 -2.96 -9.26
N PRO A 27 5.19 -3.58 -8.23
CA PRO A 27 4.45 -4.40 -7.28
C PRO A 27 3.63 -3.54 -6.33
N ALA A 28 2.45 -4.02 -5.95
CA ALA A 28 1.56 -3.39 -4.98
C ALA A 28 0.89 -4.41 -4.04
N PHE A 29 0.70 -3.96 -2.79
CA PHE A 29 -0.17 -4.54 -1.78
C PHE A 29 -1.13 -3.45 -1.32
N TRP A 30 -2.42 -3.63 -1.51
CA TRP A 30 -3.41 -2.58 -1.35
C TRP A 30 -4.78 -3.12 -0.94
N LEU A 31 -5.63 -2.24 -0.44
CA LEU A 31 -7.01 -2.50 -0.08
C LEU A 31 -7.90 -1.63 -0.97
N VAL A 32 -8.96 -2.20 -1.51
CA VAL A 32 -9.83 -1.50 -2.45
C VAL A 32 -11.26 -2.02 -2.44
N ASN A 33 -12.18 -1.13 -2.76
CA ASN A 33 -13.53 -1.48 -3.19
C ASN A 33 -13.69 -1.07 -4.66
N ASP A 34 -13.69 -2.06 -5.55
CA ASP A 34 -13.70 -1.83 -7.00
C ASP A 34 -15.00 -1.22 -7.54
N ASP A 35 -16.10 -1.22 -6.74
CA ASP A 35 -17.42 -0.86 -7.25
C ASP A 35 -17.52 0.61 -7.69
N GLN A 36 -16.86 1.53 -6.99
CA GLN A 36 -16.88 2.97 -7.29
C GLN A 36 -15.56 3.66 -6.92
N TRP A 37 -14.48 3.30 -7.57
CA TRP A 37 -13.20 3.99 -7.43
C TRP A 37 -13.24 5.38 -8.10
N PRO A 38 -12.71 6.47 -7.51
CA PRO A 38 -12.07 6.56 -6.20
C PRO A 38 -13.05 6.95 -5.06
N ASP A 39 -14.37 6.93 -5.30
CA ASP A 39 -15.38 7.43 -4.35
C ASP A 39 -15.43 6.58 -3.07
N PHE A 40 -15.13 5.29 -3.16
CA PHE A 40 -15.09 4.37 -2.01
C PHE A 40 -13.73 4.28 -1.35
N GLY A 41 -12.71 4.91 -1.94
CA GLY A 41 -11.35 4.94 -1.43
C GLY A 41 -10.48 3.80 -1.95
N GLU A 42 -9.18 3.92 -1.64
CA GLU A 42 -8.15 2.91 -1.84
C GLU A 42 -7.04 3.17 -0.83
N ILE A 43 -6.53 2.11 -0.23
CA ILE A 43 -5.46 2.17 0.77
C ILE A 43 -4.28 1.36 0.22
N ASP A 44 -3.25 2.04 -0.27
CA ASP A 44 -2.03 1.39 -0.75
C ASP A 44 -1.09 1.17 0.42
N VAL A 45 -1.03 -0.07 0.89
CA VAL A 45 -0.17 -0.45 2.02
C VAL A 45 1.30 -0.42 1.59
N MET A 46 1.57 -0.82 0.36
CA MET A 46 2.92 -0.77 -0.24
C MET A 46 2.80 -0.71 -1.76
N GLU A 47 3.46 0.28 -2.34
CA GLU A 47 3.77 0.37 -3.76
C GLU A 47 5.26 0.55 -3.96
N HIS A 48 5.84 -0.11 -4.95
CA HIS A 48 7.23 0.11 -5.35
C HIS A 48 7.34 0.38 -6.84
N PHE A 49 7.78 1.59 -7.20
CA PHE A 49 8.00 1.97 -8.60
C PHE A 49 9.48 1.82 -8.93
N ALA A 50 9.91 0.68 -9.46
CA ALA A 50 11.30 0.46 -9.83
C ALA A 50 11.70 1.28 -11.07
N ARG A 51 12.10 2.53 -10.87
CA ARG A 51 12.53 3.47 -11.92
C ARG A 51 14.03 3.74 -11.79
N GLU A 52 14.77 3.75 -12.89
CA GLU A 52 16.19 4.13 -12.92
C GLU A 52 16.42 5.65 -12.90
N THR A 53 15.41 6.45 -13.24
CA THR A 53 15.60 7.88 -13.47
C THR A 53 15.27 8.71 -12.24
N GLU A 54 16.26 9.50 -11.81
CA GLU A 54 16.05 10.61 -10.91
C GLU A 54 15.18 11.68 -11.62
N THR A 55 13.90 11.73 -11.32
CA THR A 55 13.13 12.93 -11.61
C THR A 55 13.46 13.93 -10.51
N LYS A 56 13.99 15.10 -10.89
CA LYS A 56 14.44 16.11 -9.93
C LYS A 56 13.31 16.51 -8.99
N GLY A 57 13.44 16.13 -7.71
CA GLY A 57 12.44 16.38 -6.67
C GLY A 57 11.54 15.21 -6.32
N GLU A 58 11.61 14.10 -7.07
CA GLU A 58 11.00 12.82 -6.70
C GLU A 58 12.01 11.99 -5.91
N PRO A 59 11.57 11.20 -4.91
CA PRO A 59 12.43 10.21 -4.28
C PRO A 59 13.01 9.28 -5.35
N GLN A 60 14.26 8.89 -5.21
CA GLN A 60 14.83 7.85 -6.05
C GLN A 60 14.03 6.58 -5.80
N SER A 61 13.37 6.07 -6.81
CA SER A 61 12.43 4.97 -6.65
C SER A 61 13.09 3.61 -6.36
N MET A 62 14.36 3.46 -6.72
CA MET A 62 15.14 2.30 -6.31
C MET A 62 15.44 2.39 -4.81
N GLY A 63 14.93 1.42 -4.03
CA GLY A 63 15.07 1.41 -2.58
C GLY A 63 14.06 2.30 -1.84
N TYR A 64 12.95 2.67 -2.47
CA TYR A 64 11.83 3.34 -1.83
C TYR A 64 10.53 2.59 -2.07
N VAL A 65 9.67 2.59 -1.06
CA VAL A 65 8.27 2.20 -1.18
C VAL A 65 7.39 3.39 -0.86
N GLU A 66 6.22 3.43 -1.44
CA GLU A 66 5.19 4.42 -1.15
C GLU A 66 4.02 3.75 -0.46
N THR A 67 3.44 4.46 0.51
CA THR A 67 2.09 4.22 1.03
C THR A 67 1.20 5.33 0.54
N ASN A 68 -0.06 5.05 0.23
CA ASN A 68 -0.95 6.07 -0.32
C ASN A 68 -2.39 5.87 0.14
N LEU A 69 -3.18 6.94 0.06
CA LEU A 69 -4.64 6.90 0.21
C LEU A 69 -5.25 7.63 -0.98
N HIS A 70 -6.05 6.93 -1.78
CA HIS A 70 -6.80 7.53 -2.86
C HIS A 70 -8.25 7.80 -2.47
N SER A 71 -8.79 8.93 -2.90
CA SER A 71 -10.18 9.30 -2.68
C SER A 71 -10.64 10.35 -3.70
N THR A 72 -11.93 10.59 -3.78
CA THR A 72 -12.48 11.69 -4.58
C THR A 72 -11.82 13.01 -4.20
N PRO A 73 -11.35 13.81 -5.18
CA PRO A 73 -10.75 15.10 -4.92
C PRO A 73 -11.71 16.06 -4.23
N PRO A 74 -11.19 16.98 -3.39
CA PRO A 74 -11.99 18.07 -2.87
C PRO A 74 -12.64 18.88 -4.01
N LYS A 75 -13.84 19.39 -3.78
CA LYS A 75 -14.57 20.24 -4.75
C LYS A 75 -13.78 21.45 -5.24
N ALA A 76 -12.82 21.92 -4.43
CA ALA A 76 -11.93 23.01 -4.78
C ALA A 76 -10.90 22.64 -5.87
N VAL A 77 -10.73 21.34 -6.18
CA VAL A 77 -9.75 20.84 -7.17
C VAL A 77 -10.45 19.97 -8.22
N PRO A 78 -11.44 20.48 -8.95
CA PRO A 78 -12.31 19.68 -9.81
C PRO A 78 -11.61 19.12 -11.07
N ALA A 79 -10.37 19.51 -11.33
CA ALA A 79 -9.59 19.01 -12.47
C ALA A 79 -8.92 17.67 -12.21
N LEU A 80 -8.87 17.21 -10.96
CA LEU A 80 -8.34 15.91 -10.59
C LEU A 80 -9.44 14.86 -10.62
N THR A 81 -9.09 13.65 -10.98
CA THR A 81 -9.98 12.49 -10.94
C THR A 81 -9.82 11.68 -9.66
N ASP A 82 -8.74 11.92 -8.93
CA ASP A 82 -8.35 11.25 -7.71
C ASP A 82 -7.52 12.20 -6.82
N TRP A 83 -7.53 11.99 -5.51
CA TRP A 83 -6.75 12.71 -4.51
C TRP A 83 -5.86 11.75 -3.73
N GLY A 84 -4.61 11.59 -4.20
CA GLY A 84 -3.59 10.79 -3.55
C GLY A 84 -2.92 11.50 -2.38
N ARG A 85 -2.55 10.74 -1.34
CA ARG A 85 -1.81 11.19 -0.15
C ARG A 85 -0.63 10.28 0.12
N ALA A 86 0.35 10.30 -0.79
CA ALA A 86 1.50 9.42 -0.76
C ALA A 86 2.55 9.82 0.29
N THR A 87 3.17 8.83 0.90
CA THR A 87 4.37 8.97 1.73
C THR A 87 5.41 7.96 1.25
N SER A 88 6.63 8.44 0.96
CA SER A 88 7.73 7.59 0.51
C SER A 88 8.67 7.25 1.67
N THR A 89 9.04 5.98 1.79
CA THR A 89 9.95 5.48 2.82
C THR A 89 11.08 4.70 2.18
N GLN A 90 12.33 4.97 2.61
CA GLN A 90 13.49 4.24 2.13
C GLN A 90 13.59 2.87 2.78
N VAL A 91 13.77 1.81 1.96
CA VAL A 91 13.88 0.44 2.42
C VAL A 91 14.71 -0.38 1.42
N ASP A 92 15.41 -1.40 1.87
CA ASP A 92 16.08 -2.36 0.97
C ASP A 92 15.04 -3.35 0.42
N VAL A 93 14.42 -3.00 -0.69
CA VAL A 93 13.32 -3.78 -1.30
C VAL A 93 13.73 -5.20 -1.69
N ALA A 94 15.05 -5.48 -1.84
CA ALA A 94 15.58 -6.79 -2.16
C ALA A 94 15.69 -7.71 -0.94
N GLU A 95 15.37 -7.24 0.25
CA GLU A 95 15.27 -8.04 1.47
C GLU A 95 13.80 -8.30 1.85
N TRP A 96 13.59 -9.17 2.82
CA TRP A 96 12.26 -9.46 3.33
C TRP A 96 11.84 -8.42 4.37
N HIS A 97 10.74 -7.73 4.13
CA HIS A 97 10.14 -6.77 5.05
C HIS A 97 8.68 -7.12 5.32
N THR A 98 8.17 -6.65 6.45
CA THR A 98 6.73 -6.63 6.73
C THR A 98 6.18 -5.25 6.40
N TYR A 99 5.12 -5.24 5.61
CA TYR A 99 4.37 -4.04 5.25
C TYR A 99 2.98 -4.14 5.87
N ALA A 100 2.58 -3.14 6.62
CA ALA A 100 1.31 -3.20 7.33
C ALA A 100 0.55 -1.87 7.32
N VAL A 101 -0.77 -1.98 7.45
CA VAL A 101 -1.67 -0.87 7.74
C VAL A 101 -2.56 -1.23 8.93
N GLU A 102 -2.71 -0.30 9.85
CA GLU A 102 -3.77 -0.29 10.86
C GLU A 102 -4.86 0.69 10.43
N TRP A 103 -6.01 0.13 10.13
CA TRP A 103 -7.18 0.87 9.67
C TRP A 103 -8.27 0.83 10.74
N ALA A 104 -8.53 2.00 11.34
CA ALA A 104 -9.57 2.23 12.33
C ALA A 104 -10.57 3.28 11.82
N GLU A 105 -11.73 3.41 12.46
CA GLU A 105 -12.65 4.50 12.18
C GLU A 105 -11.94 5.85 12.38
N GLY A 106 -11.82 6.61 11.31
CA GLY A 106 -11.23 7.94 11.31
C GLY A 106 -9.71 8.00 11.38
N GLU A 107 -8.99 6.88 11.35
CA GLU A 107 -7.53 6.85 11.39
C GLU A 107 -6.95 5.69 10.60
N ILE A 108 -5.90 5.96 9.84
CA ILE A 108 -5.12 4.95 9.09
C ILE A 108 -3.64 5.19 9.38
N ARG A 109 -2.93 4.16 9.85
CA ARG A 109 -1.49 4.18 10.16
C ARG A 109 -0.75 3.13 9.35
N PHE A 110 0.38 3.49 8.78
CA PHE A 110 1.21 2.60 7.97
C PHE A 110 2.51 2.24 8.68
N PHE A 111 2.98 1.02 8.45
CA PHE A 111 4.18 0.48 9.11
C PHE A 111 5.04 -0.30 8.12
N ILE A 112 6.36 -0.26 8.35
CA ILE A 112 7.35 -1.16 7.74
C ILE A 112 8.19 -1.73 8.88
N ASP A 113 8.26 -3.08 9.00
CA ASP A 113 8.96 -3.78 10.08
C ASP A 113 8.57 -3.25 11.48
N ASP A 114 7.26 -3.05 11.69
CA ASP A 114 6.64 -2.50 12.90
C ASP A 114 6.98 -1.02 13.23
N GLU A 115 7.79 -0.35 12.40
CA GLU A 115 8.06 1.08 12.52
C GLU A 115 6.99 1.87 11.77
N GLU A 116 6.31 2.79 12.47
CA GLU A 116 5.30 3.67 11.85
C GLU A 116 5.94 4.62 10.84
N THR A 117 5.42 4.62 9.61
CA THR A 117 5.94 5.44 8.51
C THR A 117 5.03 6.59 8.13
N ALA A 118 3.72 6.45 8.34
CA ALA A 118 2.74 7.48 8.07
C ALA A 118 1.47 7.30 8.91
N THR A 119 0.82 8.42 9.21
CA THR A 119 -0.50 8.46 9.85
C THR A 119 -1.40 9.47 9.16
N HIS A 120 -2.61 9.04 8.83
CA HIS A 120 -3.66 9.88 8.28
C HIS A 120 -4.89 9.85 9.19
N VAL A 121 -5.46 11.02 9.45
CA VAL A 121 -6.64 11.19 10.32
C VAL A 121 -7.76 11.83 9.51
N ARG A 122 -8.98 11.36 9.73
CA ARG A 122 -10.17 11.94 9.12
C ARG A 122 -10.23 13.46 9.37
N PRO A 123 -10.35 14.27 8.31
CA PRO A 123 -10.46 15.72 8.44
C PRO A 123 -11.65 16.14 9.32
N PRO A 124 -11.57 17.28 10.02
CA PRO A 124 -12.67 17.81 10.78
C PRO A 124 -13.92 18.03 9.91
N LYS A 125 -15.11 17.89 10.51
CA LYS A 125 -16.37 18.13 9.80
C LYS A 125 -16.42 19.56 9.22
N GLY A 126 -16.62 19.63 7.91
CA GLY A 126 -16.64 20.90 7.16
C GLY A 126 -15.36 21.19 6.40
N ASP A 127 -14.34 20.36 6.53
CA ASP A 127 -13.21 20.33 5.59
C ASP A 127 -13.72 19.85 4.21
N GLU A 128 -13.09 20.34 3.15
CA GLU A 128 -13.41 19.95 1.78
C GLU A 128 -12.81 18.61 1.37
N GLN A 129 -11.88 18.07 2.16
CA GLN A 129 -11.27 16.77 1.89
C GLN A 129 -12.26 15.64 2.12
N THR A 130 -12.25 14.69 1.22
CA THR A 130 -13.05 13.47 1.34
C THR A 130 -12.35 12.44 2.23
N TRP A 131 -13.13 11.64 2.95
CA TRP A 131 -12.66 10.52 3.77
C TRP A 131 -13.63 9.35 3.63
N PRO A 132 -13.51 8.54 2.57
CA PRO A 132 -14.44 7.44 2.32
C PRO A 132 -14.13 6.17 3.11
N PHE A 133 -13.01 6.11 3.80
CA PHE A 133 -12.45 4.90 4.43
C PHE A 133 -13.26 4.37 5.62
N ASP A 134 -14.29 5.07 6.07
CA ASP A 134 -15.16 4.61 7.15
C ASP A 134 -16.48 4.00 6.64
N ASP A 135 -16.75 4.12 5.34
CA ASP A 135 -18.07 3.87 4.78
C ASP A 135 -18.24 2.46 4.18
N HIS A 136 -17.15 1.82 3.73
CA HIS A 136 -17.21 0.59 2.95
C HIS A 136 -16.12 -0.41 3.33
N PRO A 137 -16.42 -1.72 3.31
CA PRO A 137 -15.39 -2.74 3.42
C PRO A 137 -14.58 -2.86 2.10
N GLU A 138 -13.32 -3.27 2.21
CA GLU A 138 -12.41 -3.42 1.10
C GLU A 138 -11.85 -4.84 1.00
N VAL A 139 -11.45 -5.26 -0.19
CA VAL A 139 -10.71 -6.51 -0.41
C VAL A 139 -9.21 -6.25 -0.37
N ILE A 140 -8.44 -7.26 0.01
CA ILE A 140 -6.98 -7.24 -0.07
C ILE A 140 -6.60 -7.63 -1.50
N ALA A 141 -5.74 -6.83 -2.13
CA ALA A 141 -5.24 -7.08 -3.47
C ALA A 141 -3.71 -7.05 -3.53
N PHE A 142 -3.16 -7.90 -4.40
CA PHE A 142 -1.75 -7.90 -4.78
C PHE A 142 -1.66 -7.93 -6.30
N ASP A 143 -0.75 -7.14 -6.83
CA ASP A 143 -0.38 -7.23 -8.23
C ASP A 143 1.08 -6.81 -8.48
N MET A 144 1.47 -6.93 -9.73
CA MET A 144 2.72 -6.39 -10.24
C MET A 144 2.48 -5.92 -11.67
N PHE A 145 2.34 -4.62 -11.84
CA PHE A 145 2.30 -4.01 -13.17
C PHE A 145 3.70 -3.89 -13.77
N LEU A 146 3.73 -3.71 -15.09
CA LEU A 146 4.94 -3.42 -15.85
C LEU A 146 4.78 -2.10 -16.59
N GLY A 147 5.79 -1.26 -16.52
CA GLY A 147 5.76 0.04 -17.18
C GLY A 147 4.97 1.11 -16.42
N ALA A 148 4.24 1.96 -17.13
CA ALA A 148 3.48 3.09 -16.60
C ALA A 148 4.35 3.99 -15.68
N TYR A 149 3.94 4.18 -14.43
CA TYR A 149 4.68 4.99 -13.45
C TYR A 149 6.05 4.39 -13.07
N ALA A 150 6.26 3.09 -13.28
CA ALA A 150 7.56 2.43 -13.07
C ALA A 150 8.56 2.67 -14.21
N GLY A 151 8.18 3.38 -15.29
CA GLY A 151 9.07 3.71 -16.39
C GLY A 151 9.22 2.60 -17.43
N GLU A 152 10.37 2.57 -18.12
CA GLU A 152 10.63 1.59 -19.16
C GLU A 152 10.88 0.20 -18.58
N VAL A 153 10.35 -0.82 -19.24
CA VAL A 153 10.51 -2.22 -18.83
C VAL A 153 11.79 -2.80 -19.44
N ASP A 154 12.71 -3.27 -18.61
CA ASP A 154 13.81 -4.11 -19.08
C ASP A 154 13.31 -5.53 -19.38
N SER A 155 12.92 -5.75 -20.63
CA SER A 155 12.43 -7.05 -21.08
C SER A 155 13.46 -8.17 -21.01
N ALA A 156 14.77 -7.84 -20.98
CA ALA A 156 15.85 -8.83 -20.86
C ALA A 156 15.97 -9.37 -19.43
N ALA A 157 15.49 -8.62 -18.43
CA ALA A 157 15.51 -9.02 -17.04
C ALA A 157 14.25 -9.80 -16.61
N LEU A 158 13.28 -10.03 -17.51
CA LEU A 158 12.08 -10.82 -17.21
C LEU A 158 12.34 -12.34 -17.35
N PRO A 159 11.63 -13.22 -16.59
CA PRO A 159 10.55 -12.87 -15.65
C PRO A 159 11.03 -12.33 -14.31
N GLN A 160 10.21 -11.52 -13.65
CA GLN A 160 10.39 -11.03 -12.28
C GLN A 160 9.31 -11.57 -11.36
N GLN A 161 9.57 -11.54 -10.06
CA GLN A 161 8.67 -12.08 -9.05
C GLN A 161 8.46 -11.08 -7.91
N LEU A 162 7.21 -10.87 -7.55
CA LEU A 162 6.82 -10.39 -6.24
C LEU A 162 6.67 -11.60 -5.33
N LEU A 163 7.44 -11.69 -4.26
CA LEU A 163 7.38 -12.79 -3.32
C LEU A 163 6.59 -12.38 -2.09
N VAL A 164 5.57 -13.17 -1.74
CA VAL A 164 4.75 -13.01 -0.54
C VAL A 164 4.87 -14.27 0.29
N ASP A 165 5.44 -14.16 1.50
CA ASP A 165 5.64 -15.27 2.42
C ASP A 165 4.32 -15.60 3.14
N TRP A 166 3.70 -14.60 3.73
CA TRP A 166 2.40 -14.70 4.38
C TRP A 166 1.64 -13.38 4.33
N VAL A 167 0.33 -13.48 4.54
CA VAL A 167 -0.60 -12.37 4.74
C VAL A 167 -1.41 -12.66 6.00
N ARG A 168 -1.62 -11.66 6.84
CA ARG A 168 -2.37 -11.76 8.09
C ARG A 168 -3.31 -10.57 8.25
N VAL A 169 -4.46 -10.86 8.89
CA VAL A 169 -5.45 -9.84 9.25
C VAL A 169 -5.86 -10.07 10.70
N TRP A 170 -5.81 -9.02 11.51
CA TRP A 170 -6.24 -9.06 12.91
C TRP A 170 -7.21 -7.93 13.23
N PRO A 171 -8.15 -8.14 14.18
CA PRO A 171 -8.80 -7.03 14.85
C PRO A 171 -7.78 -6.13 15.56
N LEU A 172 -8.00 -4.82 15.61
CA LEU A 172 -7.05 -3.89 16.25
C LEU A 172 -6.88 -4.14 17.76
N ASP A 173 -7.92 -4.62 18.45
CA ASP A 173 -7.87 -4.91 19.88
C ASP A 173 -6.94 -6.11 20.20
N ASP A 174 -6.68 -6.97 19.23
CA ASP A 174 -5.81 -8.16 19.36
C ASP A 174 -4.36 -7.88 18.91
N ALA A 175 -4.14 -6.83 18.10
CA ALA A 175 -2.82 -6.49 17.55
C ALA A 175 -1.80 -6.05 18.62
N ALA A 176 -2.25 -5.63 19.80
CA ALA A 176 -1.40 -5.19 20.89
C ALA A 176 -0.84 -6.32 21.79
N GLY A 177 -1.13 -7.59 21.49
CA GLY A 177 -0.86 -8.72 22.42
C GLY A 177 -0.28 -10.00 21.85
N GLU A 178 -0.21 -10.20 20.55
CA GLU A 178 0.41 -11.40 19.99
C GLU A 178 1.81 -11.11 19.44
N GLU A 179 2.85 -11.55 20.18
CA GLU A 179 4.16 -11.83 19.59
C GLU A 179 3.94 -12.76 18.39
N ALA A 180 4.50 -12.39 17.23
CA ALA A 180 4.47 -13.25 16.05
C ALA A 180 4.92 -14.66 16.45
N PRO A 181 4.23 -15.73 16.02
CA PRO A 181 4.65 -17.09 16.33
C PRO A 181 6.09 -17.26 15.85
N ASP A 182 6.95 -17.74 16.75
CA ASP A 182 8.36 -18.06 16.49
C ASP A 182 8.43 -19.07 15.33
N ASP A 183 8.66 -18.56 14.13
CA ASP A 183 8.82 -19.35 12.90
C ASP A 183 10.25 -19.88 12.78
N THR A 184 10.66 -20.71 13.75
CA THR A 184 11.93 -21.42 13.68
C THR A 184 11.82 -22.82 13.08
N THR A 185 10.70 -23.16 12.43
CA THR A 185 10.51 -24.45 11.76
C THR A 185 10.68 -24.26 10.23
N PRO A 186 11.83 -24.69 9.65
CA PRO A 186 11.97 -24.72 8.19
C PRO A 186 11.08 -25.81 7.58
N PRO A 187 10.64 -25.63 6.31
CA PRO A 187 9.85 -26.60 5.57
C PRO A 187 10.61 -27.91 5.29
#